data_e8b486a2cd8c9f6155cadaf2eddc4c34
#
_entry.id   e8b486a2cd8c9f6155cadaf2eddc4c34
#
_cell.length_a   1.000
_cell.length_b   1.000
_cell.length_c   1.000
_cell.angle_alpha   90.00
_cell.angle_beta   90.00
_cell.angle_gamma   90.00
#
_symmetry.space_group_name_H-M   'P 1'
#
loop_
_entity.id
_entity.type
_entity.pdbx_description
1 polymer ?
#
loop_
_entity_poly.entity_id
_entity_poly.type
_entity_poly.pdbx_seq_one_letter_code
_entity_poly.pdbx_strand_id
1 'polypeptide(L)'
;MPYSKTATSARKTGRHLKAGSAAKDESIKHAIPNNGTDAGGMGRGEHLYELPFDQFQRYKSVQDIVSLIDKNRPLRILDVGGYPGLISEFLPHEETYVLDIMHCDLPNYIQGDGTSLPFRDNSFDVVTSLDVYEHISAERRALFIDELSRVSHDLLILSAPFKDRDVELAEQLLYEYVVRVFGEFPTLKEHLDYGLPDLNILLAQLKSKRLQVACFSSGHLYNWLTMMLIKHYVMAVLNSEKIQREVDKLYNLNFSPHDYNAPSYRQVVVTSQEGGSAFLKKVIDRFKQAKVSSDEIALKIQLFQMLVDLLNLQVNQQVTAQEAHISTLEKELRSKNRDIANLTKELQEK
;
A
#
# COMPACT_ATOMS: atom_id res chain seq x y z
N MET A 1 -8.34 63.68 19.62
CA MET A 1 -7.59 63.95 20.84
C MET A 1 -7.26 62.63 21.52
N PRO A 2 -6.08 62.54 22.04
CA PRO A 2 -5.13 61.46 21.79
C PRO A 2 -4.81 60.67 23.07
N TYR A 3 -4.20 59.48 22.92
CA TYR A 3 -3.14 58.97 23.80
C TYR A 3 -2.51 57.76 23.09
N SER A 4 -1.36 57.85 22.58
CA SER A 4 0.04 57.86 23.07
C SER A 4 0.53 56.46 23.44
N LYS A 5 1.36 55.96 22.55
CA LYS A 5 2.65 55.24 22.66
C LYS A 5 2.94 54.46 23.96
N THR A 6 3.27 53.16 23.79
CA THR A 6 4.61 52.69 24.19
C THR A 6 5.00 51.47 23.40
N ALA A 7 6.15 51.54 22.75
CA ALA A 7 6.84 50.46 22.10
C ALA A 7 7.62 49.66 23.16
N THR A 8 7.52 48.32 23.11
CA THR A 8 8.50 47.48 23.74
C THR A 8 8.99 46.44 22.73
N SER A 9 10.26 46.58 22.42
CA SER A 9 11.12 45.68 21.68
C SER A 9 11.07 44.25 22.27
N ALA A 10 10.70 43.30 21.47
CA ALA A 10 10.96 41.88 21.76
C ALA A 10 11.76 41.23 20.64
N ARG A 11 12.95 40.83 21.01
CA ARG A 11 13.97 40.17 20.20
C ARG A 11 13.41 38.99 19.43
N LYS A 12 13.68 38.98 18.11
CA LYS A 12 13.61 37.80 17.26
C LYS A 12 14.62 36.74 17.76
N THR A 13 14.15 35.69 18.38
CA THR A 13 14.90 34.44 18.48
C THR A 13 14.39 33.51 17.39
N GLY A 14 15.20 33.37 16.35
CA GLY A 14 14.97 32.39 15.29
C GLY A 14 15.06 30.98 15.91
N ARG A 15 13.93 30.31 16.01
CA ARG A 15 13.89 28.87 16.18
C ARG A 15 13.94 28.25 14.79
N HIS A 16 15.09 27.69 14.44
CA HIS A 16 15.18 26.70 13.39
C HIS A 16 14.21 25.55 13.76
N LEU A 17 13.15 25.42 13.00
CA LEU A 17 12.36 24.19 12.98
C LEU A 17 13.27 23.10 12.41
N LYS A 18 13.77 22.26 13.30
CA LYS A 18 14.37 20.98 12.90
C LYS A 18 13.27 20.20 12.17
N ALA A 19 13.59 19.76 10.97
CA ALA A 19 12.81 18.76 10.23
C ALA A 19 12.51 17.60 11.18
N GLY A 20 11.24 17.30 11.34
CA GLY A 20 10.79 16.16 12.13
C GLY A 20 11.43 14.91 11.56
N SER A 21 12.07 14.13 12.42
CA SER A 21 12.59 12.82 12.10
C SER A 21 11.39 12.00 11.61
N ALA A 22 11.41 11.58 10.34
CA ALA A 22 10.49 10.57 9.83
C ALA A 22 10.55 9.37 10.78
N ALA A 23 9.42 9.08 11.43
CA ALA A 23 9.28 7.85 12.20
C ALA A 23 9.51 6.70 11.22
N LYS A 24 10.50 5.88 11.52
CA LYS A 24 10.82 4.69 10.71
C LYS A 24 9.60 3.78 10.76
N ASP A 25 8.92 3.67 9.64
CA ASP A 25 7.92 2.62 9.44
C ASP A 25 8.66 1.28 9.38
N GLU A 26 8.79 0.65 10.53
CA GLU A 26 9.44 -0.68 10.64
C GLU A 26 8.58 -1.80 10.05
N SER A 27 7.31 -1.52 9.69
CA SER A 27 6.41 -2.47 9.04
C SER A 27 6.78 -2.77 7.59
N ILE A 28 7.67 -1.98 6.97
CA ILE A 28 8.09 -2.13 5.56
C ILE A 28 9.44 -2.85 5.43
N LYS A 29 10.02 -3.38 6.51
CA LYS A 29 11.20 -4.25 6.40
C LYS A 29 10.82 -5.64 5.87
N HIS A 30 10.11 -5.72 4.76
CA HIS A 30 10.15 -6.92 3.94
C HIS A 30 11.44 -6.87 3.13
N ALA A 31 12.49 -7.50 3.69
CA ALA A 31 13.70 -7.77 2.98
C ALA A 31 13.35 -8.40 1.64
N ILE A 32 13.82 -7.79 0.54
CA ILE A 32 13.93 -8.48 -0.75
C ILE A 32 14.64 -9.80 -0.44
N PRO A 33 14.10 -10.97 -0.80
CA PRO A 33 14.81 -12.21 -0.62
C PRO A 33 16.15 -12.07 -1.33
N ASN A 34 17.23 -12.20 -0.59
CA ASN A 34 18.57 -12.20 -1.15
C ASN A 34 18.62 -13.38 -2.14
N ASN A 35 18.64 -13.13 -3.44
CA ASN A 35 18.74 -14.13 -4.49
C ASN A 35 20.15 -14.74 -4.49
N GLY A 36 20.47 -15.42 -3.38
CA GLY A 36 21.61 -16.32 -3.24
C GLY A 36 21.11 -17.75 -3.42
N THR A 37 21.33 -18.29 -4.61
CA THR A 37 21.50 -19.70 -4.97
C THR A 37 20.62 -20.76 -4.28
N ASP A 38 19.83 -21.44 -5.14
CA ASP A 38 19.37 -22.83 -5.00
C ASP A 38 18.43 -23.21 -3.87
N ALA A 39 17.12 -23.12 -4.16
CA ALA A 39 16.17 -24.09 -3.65
C ALA A 39 15.14 -24.41 -4.76
N GLY A 40 14.98 -25.71 -5.05
CA GLY A 40 14.32 -26.32 -6.18
C GLY A 40 13.03 -25.71 -6.71
N GLY A 41 12.99 -25.50 -8.03
CA GLY A 41 11.83 -25.80 -8.85
C GLY A 41 10.61 -24.91 -8.78
N MET A 42 10.64 -23.67 -8.24
CA MET A 42 9.57 -22.71 -8.45
C MET A 42 9.72 -22.03 -9.81
N GLY A 43 8.67 -22.01 -10.63
CA GLY A 43 8.65 -21.36 -11.91
C GLY A 43 8.99 -19.87 -11.78
N ARG A 44 9.74 -19.29 -12.75
CA ARG A 44 10.07 -17.86 -12.76
C ARG A 44 8.77 -17.04 -12.62
N GLY A 45 8.61 -16.30 -11.53
CA GLY A 45 7.46 -15.42 -11.27
C GLY A 45 6.43 -15.93 -10.24
N GLU A 46 6.51 -17.19 -9.77
CA GLU A 46 5.57 -17.68 -8.74
C GLU A 46 5.69 -16.93 -7.41
N HIS A 47 6.90 -16.48 -7.07
CA HIS A 47 7.15 -15.68 -5.86
C HIS A 47 6.40 -14.33 -5.87
N LEU A 48 6.07 -13.77 -7.03
CA LEU A 48 5.32 -12.51 -7.13
C LEU A 48 3.94 -12.62 -6.50
N TYR A 49 3.32 -13.80 -6.55
CA TYR A 49 2.01 -14.02 -5.92
C TYR A 49 2.07 -14.02 -4.40
N GLU A 50 3.24 -14.09 -3.78
CA GLU A 50 3.42 -14.01 -2.32
C GLU A 50 3.67 -12.56 -1.84
N LEU A 51 3.76 -11.60 -2.75
CA LEU A 51 3.85 -10.19 -2.42
C LEU A 51 2.54 -9.67 -1.78
N PRO A 52 2.60 -8.64 -0.95
CA PRO A 52 1.41 -7.99 -0.43
C PRO A 52 0.40 -7.68 -1.54
N PHE A 53 -0.86 -8.03 -1.34
CA PHE A 53 -1.90 -7.99 -2.37
C PHE A 53 -2.02 -6.62 -3.05
N ASP A 54 -1.88 -5.54 -2.28
CA ASP A 54 -1.96 -4.17 -2.74
C ASP A 54 -0.77 -3.79 -3.63
N GLN A 55 0.42 -4.27 -3.33
CA GLN A 55 1.62 -4.09 -4.16
C GLN A 55 1.52 -4.94 -5.43
N PHE A 56 1.19 -6.23 -5.30
CA PHE A 56 1.03 -7.11 -6.45
C PHE A 56 0.05 -6.53 -7.47
N GLN A 57 -1.13 -6.09 -7.04
CA GLN A 57 -2.17 -5.58 -7.91
C GLN A 57 -1.70 -4.35 -8.72
N ARG A 58 -0.99 -3.42 -8.08
CA ARG A 58 -0.45 -2.22 -8.72
C ARG A 58 0.55 -2.57 -9.82
N TYR A 59 1.59 -3.33 -9.48
CA TYR A 59 2.64 -3.69 -10.43
C TYR A 59 2.15 -4.66 -11.51
N LYS A 60 1.22 -5.55 -11.18
CA LYS A 60 0.57 -6.43 -12.17
C LYS A 60 -0.20 -5.63 -13.21
N SER A 61 -0.87 -4.57 -12.82
CA SER A 61 -1.55 -3.66 -13.76
C SER A 61 -0.55 -3.01 -14.71
N VAL A 62 0.60 -2.55 -14.23
CA VAL A 62 1.66 -1.99 -15.07
C VAL A 62 2.22 -3.05 -16.02
N GLN A 63 2.52 -4.25 -15.52
CA GLN A 63 3.01 -5.36 -16.36
C GLN A 63 2.02 -5.66 -17.51
N ASP A 64 0.74 -5.72 -17.20
CA ASP A 64 -0.30 -5.99 -18.20
C ASP A 64 -0.40 -4.86 -19.23
N ILE A 65 -0.30 -3.58 -18.83
CA ILE A 65 -0.28 -2.44 -19.75
C ILE A 65 0.96 -2.48 -20.64
N VAL A 66 2.15 -2.67 -20.06
CA VAL A 66 3.41 -2.72 -20.79
C VAL A 66 3.45 -3.88 -21.79
N SER A 67 2.80 -5.01 -21.47
CA SER A 67 2.69 -6.16 -22.37
C SER A 67 1.89 -5.88 -23.66
N LEU A 68 1.06 -4.83 -23.67
CA LEU A 68 0.27 -4.40 -24.84
C LEU A 68 1.05 -3.51 -25.81
N ILE A 69 2.25 -3.03 -25.38
CA ILE A 69 3.11 -2.18 -26.21
C ILE A 69 3.81 -3.04 -27.24
N ASP A 70 3.62 -2.71 -28.52
CA ASP A 70 4.41 -3.30 -29.61
C ASP A 70 5.80 -2.67 -29.61
N LYS A 71 6.84 -3.48 -29.36
CA LYS A 71 8.21 -3.00 -29.15
C LYS A 71 9.25 -3.94 -29.76
N ASN A 72 10.34 -3.36 -30.21
CA ASN A 72 11.47 -4.08 -30.79
C ASN A 72 12.76 -3.98 -29.93
N ARG A 73 12.67 -3.29 -28.78
CA ARG A 73 13.76 -3.13 -27.81
C ARG A 73 13.19 -3.10 -26.39
N PRO A 74 14.03 -3.31 -25.36
CA PRO A 74 13.65 -2.99 -23.98
C PRO A 74 13.19 -1.53 -23.84
N LEU A 75 12.15 -1.31 -23.08
CA LEU A 75 11.66 0.03 -22.72
C LEU A 75 12.44 0.58 -21.53
N ARG A 76 12.72 1.87 -21.56
CA ARG A 76 13.23 2.60 -20.41
C ARG A 76 12.04 3.05 -19.56
N ILE A 77 11.92 2.51 -18.35
CA ILE A 77 10.78 2.72 -17.46
C ILE A 77 11.25 3.35 -16.17
N LEU A 78 10.65 4.48 -15.78
CA LEU A 78 10.89 5.13 -14.50
C LEU A 78 9.69 4.89 -13.57
N ASP A 79 9.94 4.37 -12.37
CA ASP A 79 8.95 4.24 -11.30
C ASP A 79 9.22 5.29 -10.22
N VAL A 80 8.32 6.29 -10.10
CA VAL A 80 8.45 7.41 -9.16
C VAL A 80 7.65 7.11 -7.90
N GLY A 81 8.34 7.05 -6.76
CA GLY A 81 7.79 6.56 -5.50
C GLY A 81 7.78 5.03 -5.43
N GLY A 82 8.71 4.38 -6.17
CA GLY A 82 8.73 2.94 -6.35
C GLY A 82 9.57 2.16 -5.32
N TYR A 83 9.86 2.72 -4.13
CA TYR A 83 10.55 1.96 -3.08
C TYR A 83 9.78 0.66 -2.75
N PRO A 84 10.44 -0.49 -2.59
CA PRO A 84 11.88 -0.78 -2.67
C PRO A 84 12.37 -1.26 -4.07
N GLY A 85 11.66 -0.97 -5.17
CA GLY A 85 12.10 -1.31 -6.52
C GLY A 85 11.46 -2.55 -7.13
N LEU A 86 10.25 -2.90 -6.71
CA LEU A 86 9.52 -4.09 -7.17
C LEU A 86 9.25 -4.11 -8.67
N ILE A 87 9.25 -2.96 -9.34
CA ILE A 87 8.98 -2.88 -10.78
C ILE A 87 9.90 -3.77 -11.62
N SER A 88 11.15 -3.94 -11.22
CA SER A 88 12.12 -4.77 -11.92
C SER A 88 11.77 -6.28 -11.90
N GLU A 89 11.06 -6.73 -10.86
CA GLU A 89 10.61 -8.11 -10.73
C GLU A 89 9.43 -8.40 -11.67
N PHE A 90 8.54 -7.43 -11.84
CA PHE A 90 7.40 -7.54 -12.77
C PHE A 90 7.80 -7.34 -14.22
N LEU A 91 8.85 -6.57 -14.48
CA LEU A 91 9.31 -6.19 -15.82
C LEU A 91 10.79 -6.57 -16.06
N PRO A 92 11.18 -7.85 -15.91
CA PRO A 92 12.57 -8.28 -15.91
C PRO A 92 13.28 -8.14 -17.27
N HIS A 93 12.54 -7.83 -18.33
CA HIS A 93 13.06 -7.64 -19.69
C HIS A 93 13.16 -6.16 -20.10
N GLU A 94 12.81 -5.24 -19.18
CA GLU A 94 12.85 -3.80 -19.40
C GLU A 94 14.03 -3.15 -18.66
N GLU A 95 14.42 -1.96 -19.09
CA GLU A 95 15.38 -1.12 -18.36
C GLU A 95 14.61 -0.30 -17.30
N THR A 96 14.52 -0.82 -16.09
CA THR A 96 13.78 -0.17 -15.02
C THR A 96 14.69 0.73 -14.17
N TYR A 97 14.17 1.90 -13.83
CA TYR A 97 14.75 2.90 -12.94
C TYR A 97 13.73 3.23 -11.85
N VAL A 98 14.22 3.50 -10.66
CA VAL A 98 13.36 3.89 -9.53
C VAL A 98 13.83 5.22 -8.96
N LEU A 99 12.89 6.11 -8.67
CA LEU A 99 13.17 7.32 -7.90
C LEU A 99 12.24 7.37 -6.71
N ASP A 100 12.81 7.58 -5.52
CA ASP A 100 12.04 7.71 -4.28
C ASP A 100 12.77 8.62 -3.30
N ILE A 101 12.04 9.20 -2.34
CA ILE A 101 12.61 9.98 -1.23
C ILE A 101 13.37 9.09 -0.24
N MET A 102 13.01 7.82 -0.16
CA MET A 102 13.69 6.82 0.66
C MET A 102 15.02 6.43 0.02
N HIS A 103 15.99 6.03 0.82
CA HIS A 103 17.26 5.50 0.32
C HIS A 103 17.19 3.99 0.10
N CYS A 104 17.75 3.52 -1.02
CA CYS A 104 17.90 2.10 -1.30
C CYS A 104 19.16 1.84 -2.13
N ASP A 105 19.93 0.80 -1.78
CA ASP A 105 21.16 0.40 -2.46
C ASP A 105 20.87 -0.60 -3.61
N LEU A 106 20.03 -0.21 -4.55
CA LEU A 106 19.73 -1.00 -5.74
C LEU A 106 20.32 -0.35 -7.00
N PRO A 107 20.69 -1.15 -8.03
CA PRO A 107 21.06 -0.61 -9.34
C PRO A 107 19.91 0.23 -9.93
N ASN A 108 20.24 1.32 -10.59
CA ASN A 108 19.27 2.24 -11.21
C ASN A 108 18.26 2.86 -10.22
N TYR A 109 18.60 2.92 -8.93
CA TYR A 109 17.81 3.60 -7.91
C TYR A 109 18.36 4.98 -7.63
N ILE A 110 17.50 6.00 -7.67
CA ILE A 110 17.83 7.41 -7.47
C ILE A 110 17.05 7.92 -6.27
N GLN A 111 17.75 8.42 -5.26
CA GLN A 111 17.09 9.12 -4.17
C GLN A 111 16.76 10.54 -4.62
N GLY A 112 15.47 10.91 -4.58
CA GLY A 112 15.01 12.21 -5.06
C GLY A 112 13.54 12.49 -4.77
N ASP A 113 13.14 13.73 -5.08
CA ASP A 113 11.76 14.22 -4.91
C ASP A 113 11.04 14.17 -6.28
N GLY A 114 9.90 13.49 -6.35
CA GLY A 114 9.09 13.37 -7.57
C GLY A 114 8.57 14.69 -8.12
N THR A 115 8.59 15.77 -7.33
CA THR A 115 8.23 17.11 -7.79
C THR A 115 9.41 17.90 -8.39
N SER A 116 10.60 17.28 -8.50
CA SER A 116 11.80 17.88 -9.11
C SER A 116 12.71 16.76 -9.63
N LEU A 117 12.31 16.15 -10.74
CA LEU A 117 12.99 15.00 -11.30
C LEU A 117 14.33 15.38 -11.97
N PRO A 118 15.46 14.73 -11.62
CA PRO A 118 16.79 15.08 -12.13
C PRO A 118 17.05 14.50 -13.52
N PHE A 119 16.04 14.42 -14.37
CA PHE A 119 16.10 13.86 -15.71
C PHE A 119 15.75 14.90 -16.77
N ARG A 120 16.24 14.68 -17.99
CA ARG A 120 15.85 15.49 -19.15
C ARG A 120 14.43 15.15 -19.59
N ASP A 121 13.83 16.07 -20.33
CA ASP A 121 12.53 15.84 -20.96
C ASP A 121 12.57 14.59 -21.84
N ASN A 122 11.48 13.83 -21.84
CA ASN A 122 11.32 12.62 -22.68
C ASN A 122 12.43 11.56 -22.47
N SER A 123 12.93 11.41 -21.22
CA SER A 123 14.03 10.49 -20.93
C SER A 123 13.60 9.03 -20.81
N PHE A 124 12.32 8.77 -20.59
CA PHE A 124 11.76 7.44 -20.36
C PHE A 124 10.59 7.16 -21.31
N ASP A 125 10.55 5.96 -21.87
CA ASP A 125 9.44 5.53 -22.71
C ASP A 125 8.14 5.45 -21.89
N VAL A 126 8.24 4.96 -20.67
CA VAL A 126 7.12 4.87 -19.71
C VAL A 126 7.53 5.45 -18.36
N VAL A 127 6.66 6.23 -17.76
CA VAL A 127 6.78 6.68 -16.38
C VAL A 127 5.63 6.12 -15.58
N THR A 128 5.92 5.55 -14.41
CA THR A 128 4.89 5.04 -13.49
C THR A 128 4.95 5.78 -12.16
N SER A 129 3.80 5.92 -11.51
CA SER A 129 3.70 6.39 -10.12
C SER A 129 2.46 5.75 -9.49
N LEU A 130 2.69 4.90 -8.49
CA LEU A 130 1.69 3.96 -7.97
C LEU A 130 1.50 4.16 -6.48
N ASP A 131 0.33 4.69 -6.08
CA ASP A 131 -0.03 5.06 -4.70
C ASP A 131 1.00 6.03 -4.08
N VAL A 132 1.25 7.15 -4.78
CA VAL A 132 2.15 8.24 -4.38
C VAL A 132 1.44 9.59 -4.42
N TYR A 133 0.54 9.78 -5.40
CA TYR A 133 -0.08 11.07 -5.70
C TYR A 133 -0.92 11.60 -4.53
N GLU A 134 -1.54 10.73 -3.77
CA GLU A 134 -2.29 11.01 -2.55
C GLU A 134 -1.40 11.54 -1.42
N HIS A 135 -0.13 11.13 -1.36
CA HIS A 135 0.85 11.59 -0.38
C HIS A 135 1.50 12.93 -0.74
N ILE A 136 1.24 13.44 -1.94
CA ILE A 136 1.70 14.76 -2.34
C ILE A 136 0.72 15.81 -1.82
N SER A 137 1.24 16.85 -1.14
CA SER A 137 0.40 17.94 -0.66
C SER A 137 -0.32 18.64 -1.82
N ALA A 138 -1.53 19.13 -1.58
CA ALA A 138 -2.40 19.67 -2.64
C ALA A 138 -1.72 20.75 -3.51
N GLU A 139 -0.88 21.61 -2.89
CA GLU A 139 -0.16 22.69 -3.55
C GLU A 139 0.92 22.19 -4.51
N ARG A 140 1.45 20.98 -4.28
CA ARG A 140 2.55 20.39 -5.07
C ARG A 140 2.07 19.38 -6.11
N ARG A 141 0.79 18.94 -6.06
CA ARG A 141 0.22 17.94 -6.98
C ARG A 141 0.37 18.32 -8.45
N ALA A 142 0.11 19.60 -8.77
CA ALA A 142 0.25 20.06 -10.15
C ALA A 142 1.70 19.95 -10.63
N LEU A 143 2.67 20.36 -9.84
CA LEU A 143 4.09 20.28 -10.16
C LEU A 143 4.54 18.81 -10.31
N PHE A 144 4.07 17.92 -9.45
CA PHE A 144 4.35 16.50 -9.54
C PHE A 144 3.91 15.92 -10.91
N ILE A 145 2.68 16.19 -11.33
CA ILE A 145 2.17 15.75 -12.65
C ILE A 145 2.92 16.40 -13.81
N ASP A 146 3.35 17.66 -13.64
CA ASP A 146 4.16 18.34 -14.65
C ASP A 146 5.51 17.65 -14.85
N GLU A 147 6.19 17.27 -13.78
CA GLU A 147 7.47 16.58 -13.83
C GLU A 147 7.33 15.16 -14.40
N LEU A 148 6.35 14.37 -13.95
CA LEU A 148 6.09 13.04 -14.51
C LEU A 148 5.82 13.13 -16.01
N SER A 149 4.98 14.07 -16.45
CA SER A 149 4.65 14.28 -17.86
C SER A 149 5.86 14.76 -18.67
N ARG A 150 6.73 15.59 -18.10
CA ARG A 150 7.91 16.16 -18.75
C ARG A 150 8.94 15.08 -19.10
N VAL A 151 9.17 14.14 -18.17
CA VAL A 151 10.18 13.10 -18.37
C VAL A 151 9.65 11.89 -19.14
N SER A 152 8.34 11.77 -19.31
CA SER A 152 7.66 10.71 -20.06
C SER A 152 7.66 11.01 -21.56
N HIS A 153 8.14 10.07 -22.37
CA HIS A 153 8.13 10.16 -23.84
C HIS A 153 6.80 9.65 -24.41
N ASP A 154 6.38 8.42 -24.06
CA ASP A 154 5.21 7.77 -24.66
C ASP A 154 4.02 7.67 -23.69
N LEU A 155 4.25 7.11 -22.50
CA LEU A 155 3.20 6.78 -21.56
C LEU A 155 3.51 7.25 -20.15
N LEU A 156 2.50 7.82 -19.49
CA LEU A 156 2.45 7.97 -18.04
C LEU A 156 1.35 7.06 -17.50
N ILE A 157 1.68 6.22 -16.53
CA ILE A 157 0.77 5.34 -15.80
C ILE A 157 0.74 5.78 -14.34
N LEU A 158 -0.40 6.27 -13.89
CA LEU A 158 -0.59 6.73 -12.52
C LEU A 158 -1.71 5.92 -11.87
N SER A 159 -1.48 5.41 -10.67
CA SER A 159 -2.49 4.75 -9.85
C SER A 159 -2.56 5.44 -8.50
N ALA A 160 -3.77 5.79 -8.05
CA ALA A 160 -4.00 6.40 -6.75
C ALA A 160 -5.46 6.22 -6.30
N PRO A 161 -5.76 6.28 -5.00
CA PRO A 161 -7.09 6.58 -4.52
C PRO A 161 -7.45 8.03 -4.85
N PHE A 162 -8.68 8.27 -5.24
CA PHE A 162 -9.19 9.60 -5.54
C PHE A 162 -10.38 9.92 -4.65
N LYS A 163 -10.64 11.23 -4.51
CA LYS A 163 -11.74 11.75 -3.71
C LYS A 163 -13.07 11.15 -4.17
N ASP A 164 -13.59 10.29 -3.33
CA ASP A 164 -14.89 9.64 -3.44
C ASP A 164 -15.40 9.36 -2.04
N ARG A 165 -16.70 9.56 -1.80
CA ARG A 165 -17.30 9.41 -0.47
C ARG A 165 -17.08 8.02 0.11
N ASP A 166 -17.23 6.98 -0.70
CA ASP A 166 -17.15 5.60 -0.21
C ASP A 166 -15.69 5.20 0.05
N VAL A 167 -14.74 5.72 -0.73
CA VAL A 167 -13.29 5.55 -0.51
C VAL A 167 -12.89 6.26 0.80
N GLU A 168 -13.30 7.52 1.00
CA GLU A 168 -12.99 8.27 2.22
C GLU A 168 -13.54 7.58 3.47
N LEU A 169 -14.77 7.03 3.40
CA LEU A 169 -15.36 6.26 4.51
C LEU A 169 -14.59 4.96 4.78
N ALA A 170 -14.16 4.26 3.75
CA ALA A 170 -13.39 3.03 3.89
C ALA A 170 -12.00 3.30 4.50
N GLU A 171 -11.32 4.37 4.08
CA GLU A 171 -10.04 4.79 4.66
C GLU A 171 -10.17 5.22 6.12
N GLN A 172 -11.21 5.97 6.45
CA GLN A 172 -11.47 6.36 7.83
C GLN A 172 -11.72 5.15 8.72
N LEU A 173 -12.54 4.19 8.29
CA LEU A 173 -12.78 2.95 9.02
C LEU A 173 -11.49 2.17 9.24
N LEU A 174 -10.68 2.03 8.20
CA LEU A 174 -9.39 1.35 8.28
C LEU A 174 -8.44 2.08 9.24
N TYR A 175 -8.35 3.41 9.15
CA TYR A 175 -7.51 4.24 10.03
C TYR A 175 -7.90 4.04 11.49
N GLU A 176 -9.19 4.15 11.83
CA GLU A 176 -9.68 3.96 13.19
C GLU A 176 -9.36 2.55 13.73
N TYR A 177 -9.47 1.54 12.88
CA TYR A 177 -9.10 0.16 13.23
C TYR A 177 -7.61 0.04 13.50
N VAL A 178 -6.77 0.49 12.58
CA VAL A 178 -5.31 0.37 12.67
C VAL A 178 -4.75 1.14 13.85
N VAL A 179 -5.23 2.36 14.10
CA VAL A 179 -4.80 3.17 15.25
C VAL A 179 -5.14 2.49 16.58
N ARG A 180 -6.27 1.79 16.69
CA ARG A 180 -6.63 1.03 17.91
C ARG A 180 -5.68 -0.15 18.16
N VAL A 181 -5.14 -0.74 17.09
CA VAL A 181 -4.35 -1.97 17.17
C VAL A 181 -2.85 -1.69 17.26
N PHE A 182 -2.34 -0.70 16.52
CA PHE A 182 -0.91 -0.38 16.39
C PHE A 182 -0.52 0.99 16.96
N GLY A 183 -1.47 1.86 17.27
CA GLY A 183 -1.21 3.25 17.66
C GLY A 183 -1.30 4.19 16.47
N GLU A 184 -0.16 4.60 15.88
CA GLU A 184 -0.17 5.53 14.74
C GLU A 184 -0.03 4.79 13.41
N PHE A 185 -0.70 5.30 12.37
CA PHE A 185 -0.55 4.87 10.99
C PHE A 185 -0.26 6.08 10.08
N PRO A 186 1.02 6.48 9.94
CA PRO A 186 1.40 7.74 9.31
C PRO A 186 0.93 7.90 7.88
N THR A 187 1.06 6.86 7.04
CA THR A 187 0.71 6.91 5.62
C THR A 187 -0.77 7.21 5.41
N LEU A 188 -1.66 6.50 6.10
CA LEU A 188 -3.09 6.75 5.97
C LEU A 188 -3.52 8.07 6.64
N LYS A 189 -2.75 8.51 7.65
CA LYS A 189 -2.95 9.84 8.25
C LYS A 189 -2.67 10.96 7.25
N GLU A 190 -1.67 10.81 6.39
CA GLU A 190 -1.37 11.78 5.32
C GLU A 190 -2.56 11.94 4.35
N HIS A 191 -3.26 10.86 3.99
CA HIS A 191 -4.47 10.95 3.18
C HIS A 191 -5.56 11.80 3.84
N LEU A 192 -5.74 11.63 5.16
CA LEU A 192 -6.71 12.42 5.93
C LEU A 192 -6.28 13.88 6.07
N ASP A 193 -4.99 14.15 6.27
CA ASP A 193 -4.44 15.49 6.46
C ASP A 193 -4.37 16.28 5.14
N TYR A 194 -4.00 15.65 4.02
CA TYR A 194 -3.87 16.30 2.70
C TYR A 194 -5.16 16.25 1.88
N GLY A 195 -6.07 15.35 2.22
CA GLY A 195 -7.25 14.99 1.44
C GLY A 195 -6.89 14.27 0.13
N LEU A 196 -7.72 13.35 -0.27
CA LEU A 196 -7.53 12.61 -1.52
C LEU A 196 -7.57 13.55 -2.74
N PRO A 197 -6.77 13.28 -3.78
CA PRO A 197 -6.76 14.07 -5.00
C PRO A 197 -8.09 13.97 -5.76
N ASP A 198 -8.45 15.04 -6.47
CA ASP A 198 -9.63 15.05 -7.36
C ASP A 198 -9.23 14.53 -8.74
N LEU A 199 -9.87 13.45 -9.17
CA LEU A 199 -9.62 12.83 -10.49
C LEU A 199 -9.91 13.81 -11.64
N ASN A 200 -10.96 14.64 -11.54
CA ASN A 200 -11.33 15.56 -12.62
C ASN A 200 -10.26 16.65 -12.79
N ILE A 201 -9.65 17.12 -11.70
CA ILE A 201 -8.55 18.10 -11.75
C ILE A 201 -7.35 17.46 -12.46
N LEU A 202 -6.97 16.24 -12.09
CA LEU A 202 -5.89 15.51 -12.76
C LEU A 202 -6.16 15.34 -14.26
N LEU A 203 -7.36 14.86 -14.63
CA LEU A 203 -7.74 14.65 -16.02
C LEU A 203 -7.73 15.95 -16.82
N ALA A 204 -8.17 17.05 -16.23
CA ALA A 204 -8.13 18.37 -16.86
C ALA A 204 -6.69 18.84 -17.11
N GLN A 205 -5.78 18.66 -16.13
CA GLN A 205 -4.36 18.98 -16.26
C GLN A 205 -3.70 18.17 -17.39
N LEU A 206 -3.90 16.84 -17.43
CA LEU A 206 -3.33 15.98 -18.46
C LEU A 206 -3.84 16.35 -19.87
N LYS A 207 -5.15 16.64 -20.00
CA LYS A 207 -5.74 17.11 -21.26
C LYS A 207 -5.21 18.47 -21.70
N SER A 208 -4.90 19.38 -20.76
CA SER A 208 -4.30 20.68 -21.10
C SER A 208 -2.91 20.54 -21.73
N LYS A 209 -2.22 19.44 -21.45
CA LYS A 209 -0.95 19.04 -22.06
C LYS A 209 -1.11 18.33 -23.42
N ARG A 210 -2.33 18.25 -23.96
CA ARG A 210 -2.69 17.54 -25.20
C ARG A 210 -2.48 16.02 -25.11
N LEU A 211 -2.38 15.45 -23.91
CA LEU A 211 -2.31 14.02 -23.72
C LEU A 211 -3.69 13.39 -23.88
N GLN A 212 -3.73 12.25 -24.54
CA GLN A 212 -4.89 11.37 -24.55
C GLN A 212 -4.90 10.57 -23.26
N VAL A 213 -6.08 10.32 -22.70
CA VAL A 213 -6.19 9.71 -21.38
C VAL A 213 -7.21 8.58 -21.41
N ALA A 214 -6.85 7.44 -20.86
CA ALA A 214 -7.74 6.36 -20.47
C ALA A 214 -7.73 6.21 -18.94
N CYS A 215 -8.86 5.79 -18.37
CA CYS A 215 -8.98 5.57 -16.93
C CYS A 215 -9.80 4.29 -16.70
N PHE A 216 -9.35 3.47 -15.72
CA PHE A 216 -10.07 2.27 -15.32
C PHE A 216 -9.94 2.03 -13.81
N SER A 217 -10.90 1.31 -13.24
CA SER A 217 -10.97 0.94 -11.84
C SER A 217 -9.96 -0.14 -11.48
N SER A 218 -9.33 -0.06 -10.30
CA SER A 218 -8.44 -1.10 -9.76
C SER A 218 -8.64 -1.23 -8.26
N GLY A 219 -8.72 -2.48 -7.78
CA GLY A 219 -8.99 -2.78 -6.37
C GLY A 219 -10.45 -2.50 -6.01
N HIS A 220 -11.35 -3.48 -6.24
CA HIS A 220 -12.74 -3.33 -5.80
C HIS A 220 -12.79 -2.96 -4.32
N LEU A 221 -13.49 -1.88 -3.97
CA LEU A 221 -13.40 -1.21 -2.67
C LEU A 221 -13.62 -2.16 -1.49
N TYR A 222 -14.61 -3.05 -1.58
CA TYR A 222 -14.90 -3.99 -0.48
C TYR A 222 -13.82 -5.09 -0.36
N ASN A 223 -13.26 -5.55 -1.48
CA ASN A 223 -12.17 -6.50 -1.46
C ASN A 223 -10.92 -5.87 -0.85
N TRP A 224 -10.58 -4.65 -1.29
CA TRP A 224 -9.46 -3.88 -0.75
C TRP A 224 -9.59 -3.68 0.77
N LEU A 225 -10.76 -3.17 1.22
CA LEU A 225 -11.00 -2.93 2.65
C LEU A 225 -10.90 -4.23 3.46
N THR A 226 -11.52 -5.31 2.98
CA THR A 226 -11.48 -6.61 3.66
C THR A 226 -10.05 -7.13 3.76
N MET A 227 -9.27 -7.07 2.68
CA MET A 227 -7.88 -7.51 2.67
C MET A 227 -6.99 -6.65 3.57
N MET A 228 -7.20 -5.32 3.60
CA MET A 228 -6.49 -4.44 4.51
C MET A 228 -6.80 -4.75 5.98
N LEU A 229 -8.05 -5.01 6.32
CA LEU A 229 -8.44 -5.42 7.68
C LEU A 229 -7.78 -6.77 8.06
N ILE A 230 -7.79 -7.76 7.15
CA ILE A 230 -7.14 -9.05 7.36
C ILE A 230 -5.62 -8.87 7.55
N LYS A 231 -4.97 -8.11 6.66
CA LYS A 231 -3.52 -7.83 6.70
C LYS A 231 -3.12 -7.29 8.07
N HIS A 232 -3.78 -6.22 8.52
CA HIS A 232 -3.46 -5.60 9.80
C HIS A 232 -3.81 -6.50 10.99
N TYR A 233 -4.89 -7.29 10.90
CA TYR A 233 -5.22 -8.29 11.90
C TYR A 233 -4.16 -9.37 12.02
N VAL A 234 -3.73 -9.95 10.90
CA VAL A 234 -2.69 -10.99 10.88
C VAL A 234 -1.38 -10.46 11.45
N MET A 235 -0.99 -9.24 11.09
CA MET A 235 0.24 -8.61 11.59
C MET A 235 0.16 -8.32 13.10
N ALA A 236 -0.94 -7.73 13.57
CA ALA A 236 -1.06 -7.27 14.94
C ALA A 236 -1.35 -8.39 15.95
N VAL A 237 -2.20 -9.33 15.57
CA VAL A 237 -2.77 -10.31 16.49
C VAL A 237 -2.09 -11.66 16.34
N LEU A 238 -1.92 -12.13 15.10
CA LEU A 238 -1.30 -13.43 14.85
C LEU A 238 0.22 -13.33 14.74
N ASN A 239 0.77 -12.16 14.43
CA ASN A 239 2.20 -11.88 14.24
C ASN A 239 2.88 -12.96 13.38
N SER A 240 2.27 -13.30 12.24
CA SER A 240 2.69 -14.40 11.39
C SER A 240 2.82 -13.98 9.93
N GLU A 241 4.06 -13.73 9.51
CA GLU A 241 4.38 -13.45 8.11
C GLU A 241 4.00 -14.61 7.18
N LYS A 242 4.06 -15.86 7.67
CA LYS A 242 3.67 -17.02 6.88
C LYS A 242 2.18 -16.96 6.53
N ILE A 243 1.32 -16.70 7.51
CA ILE A 243 -0.12 -16.59 7.29
C ILE A 243 -0.39 -15.42 6.35
N GLN A 244 0.30 -14.28 6.53
CA GLN A 244 0.14 -13.12 5.66
C GLN A 244 0.46 -13.48 4.21
N ARG A 245 1.59 -14.11 3.92
CA ARG A 245 1.96 -14.55 2.57
C ARG A 245 0.95 -15.49 1.94
N GLU A 246 0.42 -16.45 2.70
CA GLU A 246 -0.60 -17.37 2.18
C GLU A 246 -1.91 -16.64 1.84
N VAL A 247 -2.31 -15.68 2.66
CA VAL A 247 -3.49 -14.82 2.42
C VAL A 247 -3.29 -13.97 1.16
N ASP A 248 -2.12 -13.32 1.05
CA ASP A 248 -1.78 -12.50 -0.11
C ASP A 248 -1.75 -13.35 -1.39
N LYS A 249 -1.13 -14.54 -1.34
CA LYS A 249 -1.07 -15.50 -2.45
C LYS A 249 -2.45 -15.94 -2.90
N LEU A 250 -3.31 -16.27 -1.96
CA LEU A 250 -4.69 -16.66 -2.26
C LEU A 250 -5.42 -15.53 -3.01
N TYR A 251 -5.30 -14.29 -2.52
CA TYR A 251 -5.90 -13.14 -3.16
C TYR A 251 -5.31 -12.88 -4.55
N ASN A 252 -4.00 -12.85 -4.65
CA ASN A 252 -3.29 -12.52 -5.88
C ASN A 252 -3.59 -13.52 -7.02
N LEU A 253 -3.77 -14.81 -6.68
CA LEU A 253 -4.10 -15.85 -7.67
C LEU A 253 -5.58 -15.81 -8.08
N ASN A 254 -6.50 -15.60 -7.15
CA ASN A 254 -7.92 -15.87 -7.38
C ASN A 254 -8.79 -14.62 -7.52
N PHE A 255 -8.41 -13.51 -6.85
CA PHE A 255 -9.23 -12.30 -6.80
C PHE A 255 -8.67 -11.18 -7.67
N SER A 256 -7.37 -10.95 -7.62
CA SER A 256 -6.71 -9.86 -8.35
C SER A 256 -7.02 -9.83 -9.86
N PRO A 257 -7.14 -10.97 -10.58
CA PRO A 257 -7.50 -10.95 -12.01
C PRO A 257 -8.87 -10.37 -12.31
N HIS A 258 -9.77 -10.35 -11.32
CA HIS A 258 -11.16 -9.92 -11.45
C HIS A 258 -11.48 -8.63 -10.69
N ASP A 259 -10.48 -7.92 -10.22
CA ASP A 259 -10.65 -6.83 -9.25
C ASP A 259 -10.52 -5.43 -9.88
N TYR A 260 -11.11 -5.29 -11.09
CA TYR A 260 -11.08 -4.05 -11.88
C TYR A 260 -12.48 -3.42 -12.07
N ASN A 261 -13.41 -3.69 -11.14
CA ASN A 261 -14.77 -3.18 -11.20
C ASN A 261 -14.99 -2.04 -10.18
N ALA A 262 -15.93 -1.15 -10.49
CA ALA A 262 -16.45 -0.18 -9.53
C ALA A 262 -17.44 -0.83 -8.54
N PRO A 263 -17.56 -0.31 -7.28
CA PRO A 263 -16.74 0.74 -6.73
C PRO A 263 -15.31 0.28 -6.49
N SER A 264 -14.33 1.12 -6.77
CA SER A 264 -12.91 0.75 -6.64
C SER A 264 -12.17 1.69 -5.71
N TYR A 265 -11.17 1.15 -5.04
CA TYR A 265 -10.29 1.94 -4.18
C TYR A 265 -9.41 2.89 -4.99
N ARG A 266 -8.89 2.41 -6.14
CA ARG A 266 -8.00 3.17 -7.01
C ARG A 266 -8.60 3.42 -8.38
N GLN A 267 -8.13 4.49 -9.01
CA GLN A 267 -8.24 4.65 -10.45
C GLN A 267 -6.84 4.58 -11.05
N VAL A 268 -6.71 3.83 -12.13
CA VAL A 268 -5.49 3.81 -12.94
C VAL A 268 -5.70 4.73 -14.13
N VAL A 269 -4.84 5.73 -14.25
CA VAL A 269 -4.86 6.72 -15.32
C VAL A 269 -3.67 6.43 -16.24
N VAL A 270 -3.94 6.18 -17.50
CA VAL A 270 -2.94 5.92 -18.53
C VAL A 270 -3.02 7.03 -19.56
N THR A 271 -1.89 7.67 -19.84
CA THR A 271 -1.84 8.69 -20.88
C THR A 271 -1.05 8.20 -22.09
N SER A 272 -1.30 8.78 -23.24
CA SER A 272 -0.43 8.65 -24.40
C SER A 272 -0.36 9.96 -25.18
N GLN A 273 0.65 10.08 -26.04
CA GLN A 273 0.79 11.21 -26.95
C GLN A 273 -0.36 11.20 -28.00
N GLU A 274 -0.48 12.30 -28.73
CA GLU A 274 -1.44 12.42 -29.84
C GLU A 274 -1.27 11.25 -30.85
N GLY A 275 -2.37 10.59 -31.19
CA GLY A 275 -2.35 9.37 -32.05
C GLY A 275 -2.41 8.05 -31.28
N GLY A 276 -2.22 8.02 -29.95
CA GLY A 276 -2.23 6.80 -29.13
C GLY A 276 -3.60 6.24 -28.76
N SER A 277 -4.70 6.75 -29.34
CA SER A 277 -6.08 6.33 -28.98
C SER A 277 -6.35 4.83 -29.19
N ALA A 278 -5.73 4.22 -30.20
CA ALA A 278 -5.87 2.79 -30.44
C ALA A 278 -5.21 1.95 -29.35
N PHE A 279 -4.06 2.39 -28.83
CA PHE A 279 -3.40 1.75 -27.69
C PHE A 279 -4.23 1.89 -26.41
N LEU A 280 -4.69 3.11 -26.10
CA LEU A 280 -5.54 3.35 -24.93
C LEU A 280 -6.84 2.53 -24.97
N LYS A 281 -7.40 2.32 -26.17
CA LYS A 281 -8.53 1.41 -26.32
C LYS A 281 -8.16 -0.03 -25.96
N LYS A 282 -7.00 -0.55 -26.42
CA LYS A 282 -6.52 -1.88 -26.01
C LYS A 282 -6.37 -1.98 -24.49
N VAL A 283 -5.86 -0.94 -23.84
CA VAL A 283 -5.75 -0.88 -22.37
C VAL A 283 -7.15 -1.01 -21.74
N ILE A 284 -8.11 -0.18 -22.13
CA ILE A 284 -9.48 -0.27 -21.60
C ILE A 284 -10.09 -1.65 -21.83
N ASP A 285 -9.95 -2.20 -23.04
CA ASP A 285 -10.51 -3.51 -23.37
C ASP A 285 -9.85 -4.64 -22.53
N ARG A 286 -8.55 -4.51 -22.18
CA ARG A 286 -7.83 -5.47 -21.31
C ARG A 286 -8.38 -5.52 -19.89
N PHE A 287 -8.75 -4.35 -19.34
CA PHE A 287 -9.24 -4.23 -17.95
C PHE A 287 -10.76 -4.16 -17.86
N LYS A 288 -11.46 -4.17 -18.99
CA LYS A 288 -12.93 -4.22 -19.02
C LYS A 288 -13.39 -5.59 -18.58
N GLN A 289 -14.01 -5.65 -17.44
CA GLN A 289 -14.57 -6.90 -16.93
C GLN A 289 -16.02 -7.08 -17.41
N ALA A 290 -16.41 -8.33 -17.62
CA ALA A 290 -17.79 -8.70 -17.84
C ALA A 290 -18.59 -8.45 -16.53
N LYS A 291 -19.92 -8.37 -16.63
CA LYS A 291 -20.79 -8.27 -15.44
C LYS A 291 -20.45 -9.36 -14.43
N VAL A 292 -20.56 -9.00 -13.13
CA VAL A 292 -20.37 -9.89 -11.96
C VAL A 292 -20.93 -11.29 -12.25
N SER A 293 -20.06 -12.28 -12.28
CA SER A 293 -20.46 -13.68 -12.48
C SER A 293 -20.85 -14.33 -11.15
N SER A 294 -21.54 -15.47 -11.19
CA SER A 294 -21.77 -16.29 -10.00
C SER A 294 -20.47 -16.69 -9.31
N ASP A 295 -19.38 -16.85 -10.07
CA ASP A 295 -18.07 -17.19 -9.57
C ASP A 295 -17.45 -16.06 -8.74
N GLU A 296 -17.67 -14.80 -9.13
CA GLU A 296 -17.22 -13.62 -8.36
C GLU A 296 -17.93 -13.53 -7.00
N ILE A 297 -19.24 -13.85 -6.96
CA ILE A 297 -19.98 -13.92 -5.69
C ILE A 297 -19.40 -15.04 -4.81
N ALA A 298 -19.10 -16.21 -5.36
CA ALA A 298 -18.49 -17.30 -4.64
C ALA A 298 -17.11 -16.92 -4.08
N LEU A 299 -16.29 -16.22 -4.87
CA LEU A 299 -15.00 -15.71 -4.42
C LEU A 299 -15.15 -14.71 -3.24
N LYS A 300 -16.10 -13.79 -3.31
CA LYS A 300 -16.38 -12.86 -2.19
C LYS A 300 -16.80 -13.61 -0.92
N ILE A 301 -17.62 -14.64 -1.05
CA ILE A 301 -17.99 -15.50 0.09
C ILE A 301 -16.75 -16.19 0.68
N GLN A 302 -15.83 -16.70 -0.14
CA GLN A 302 -14.58 -17.28 0.33
C GLN A 302 -13.71 -16.28 1.09
N LEU A 303 -13.65 -15.02 0.65
CA LEU A 303 -12.92 -13.97 1.35
C LEU A 303 -13.51 -13.72 2.76
N PHE A 304 -14.83 -13.64 2.86
CA PHE A 304 -15.50 -13.54 4.16
C PHE A 304 -15.31 -14.77 5.02
N GLN A 305 -15.34 -15.97 4.43
CA GLN A 305 -15.07 -17.21 5.16
C GLN A 305 -13.65 -17.19 5.75
N MET A 306 -12.66 -16.78 4.97
CA MET A 306 -11.29 -16.63 5.45
C MET A 306 -11.19 -15.66 6.65
N LEU A 307 -11.90 -14.53 6.61
CA LEU A 307 -11.96 -13.61 7.75
C LEU A 307 -12.56 -14.29 8.98
N VAL A 308 -13.67 -15.02 8.82
CA VAL A 308 -14.31 -15.78 9.91
C VAL A 308 -13.36 -16.82 10.50
N ASP A 309 -12.63 -17.55 9.65
CA ASP A 309 -11.67 -18.56 10.09
C ASP A 309 -10.50 -17.93 10.88
N LEU A 310 -10.00 -16.77 10.46
CA LEU A 310 -8.98 -16.03 11.19
C LEU A 310 -9.48 -15.54 12.56
N LEU A 311 -10.71 -15.05 12.64
CA LEU A 311 -11.33 -14.62 13.90
C LEU A 311 -11.51 -15.83 14.85
N ASN A 312 -11.94 -16.97 14.33
CA ASN A 312 -12.06 -18.20 15.13
C ASN A 312 -10.70 -18.71 15.63
N LEU A 313 -9.64 -18.57 14.83
CA LEU A 313 -8.29 -18.92 15.26
C LEU A 313 -7.85 -18.08 16.46
N GLN A 314 -8.12 -16.80 16.46
CA GLN A 314 -7.83 -15.90 17.60
C GLN A 314 -8.59 -16.32 18.86
N VAL A 315 -9.90 -16.54 18.75
CA VAL A 315 -10.73 -16.96 19.89
C VAL A 315 -10.16 -18.24 20.51
N ASN A 316 -9.83 -19.23 19.69
CA ASN A 316 -9.24 -20.48 20.17
C ASN A 316 -7.90 -20.29 20.87
N GLN A 317 -7.02 -19.41 20.34
CA GLN A 317 -5.74 -19.09 20.99
C GLN A 317 -5.94 -18.41 22.35
N GLN A 318 -6.88 -17.47 22.46
CA GLN A 318 -7.18 -16.79 23.71
C GLN A 318 -7.76 -17.75 24.75
N VAL A 319 -8.67 -18.64 24.34
CA VAL A 319 -9.24 -19.68 25.21
C VAL A 319 -8.15 -20.59 25.75
N THR A 320 -7.26 -21.09 24.87
CA THR A 320 -6.16 -21.96 25.28
C THR A 320 -5.18 -21.25 26.24
N ALA A 321 -4.89 -19.97 26.01
CA ALA A 321 -4.02 -19.19 26.90
C ALA A 321 -4.68 -18.98 28.29
N GLN A 322 -5.99 -18.72 28.34
CA GLN A 322 -6.72 -18.57 29.57
C GLN A 322 -6.79 -19.88 30.36
N GLU A 323 -7.03 -21.01 29.68
CA GLU A 323 -7.04 -22.34 30.31
C GLU A 323 -5.68 -22.68 30.93
N ALA A 324 -4.58 -22.38 30.23
CA ALA A 324 -3.22 -22.57 30.77
C ALA A 324 -2.99 -21.68 32.01
N HIS A 325 -3.45 -20.42 31.98
CA HIS A 325 -3.35 -19.52 33.13
C HIS A 325 -4.16 -20.00 34.32
N ILE A 326 -5.41 -20.43 34.10
CA ILE A 326 -6.27 -21.02 35.14
C ILE A 326 -5.59 -22.23 35.76
N SER A 327 -5.05 -23.15 34.95
CA SER A 327 -4.31 -24.34 35.43
C SER A 327 -3.12 -23.95 36.34
N THR A 328 -2.43 -22.87 35.99
CA THR A 328 -1.30 -22.36 36.81
C THR A 328 -1.78 -21.82 38.15
N LEU A 329 -2.83 -21.02 38.15
CA LEU A 329 -3.44 -20.47 39.37
C LEU A 329 -3.99 -21.55 40.29
N GLU A 330 -4.59 -22.62 39.73
CA GLU A 330 -5.06 -23.77 40.51
C GLU A 330 -3.89 -24.51 41.20
N LYS A 331 -2.76 -24.67 40.55
CA LYS A 331 -1.56 -25.28 41.14
C LYS A 331 -1.02 -24.42 42.29
N GLU A 332 -0.94 -23.13 42.11
CA GLU A 332 -0.50 -22.19 43.16
C GLU A 332 -1.48 -22.23 44.36
N LEU A 333 -2.77 -22.24 44.10
CA LEU A 333 -3.80 -22.31 45.14
C LEU A 333 -3.68 -23.62 45.95
N ARG A 334 -3.47 -24.78 45.28
CA ARG A 334 -3.25 -26.04 45.93
C ARG A 334 -1.98 -26.07 46.79
N SER A 335 -0.91 -25.39 46.35
CA SER A 335 0.31 -25.23 47.14
C SER A 335 0.05 -24.40 48.40
N LYS A 336 -0.55 -23.23 48.27
CA LYS A 336 -0.88 -22.36 49.40
C LYS A 336 -1.83 -23.01 50.41
N ASN A 337 -2.81 -23.78 49.95
CA ASN A 337 -3.70 -24.52 50.84
C ASN A 337 -2.98 -25.60 51.64
N ARG A 338 -1.96 -26.27 51.05
CA ARG A 338 -1.08 -27.19 51.78
C ARG A 338 -0.26 -26.47 52.84
N ASP A 339 0.29 -25.31 52.51
CA ASP A 339 1.09 -24.54 53.45
C ASP A 339 0.25 -24.07 54.63
N ILE A 340 -0.99 -23.62 54.37
CA ILE A 340 -1.96 -23.26 55.40
C ILE A 340 -2.30 -24.43 56.29
N ALA A 341 -2.55 -25.59 55.69
CA ALA A 341 -2.84 -26.83 56.46
C ALA A 341 -1.69 -27.24 57.38
N ASN A 342 -0.46 -27.15 56.89
CA ASN A 342 0.76 -27.44 57.67
C ASN A 342 0.92 -26.45 58.84
N LEU A 343 0.78 -25.13 58.56
CA LEU A 343 0.85 -24.09 59.60
C LEU A 343 -0.24 -24.20 60.66
N THR A 344 -1.46 -24.60 60.23
CA THR A 344 -2.58 -24.84 61.14
C THR A 344 -2.29 -26.04 62.07
N LYS A 345 -1.67 -27.11 61.54
CA LYS A 345 -1.23 -28.25 62.34
C LYS A 345 -0.15 -27.88 63.35
N GLU A 346 0.86 -27.10 62.93
CA GLU A 346 1.93 -26.63 63.85
C GLU A 346 1.39 -25.72 64.99
N LEU A 347 0.33 -24.94 64.71
CA LEU A 347 -0.34 -24.13 65.71
C LEU A 347 -1.17 -24.92 66.71
N GLN A 348 -1.69 -26.09 66.31
CA GLN A 348 -2.45 -26.97 67.20
C GLN A 348 -1.56 -27.86 68.10
N GLU A 349 -0.30 -28.09 67.69
CA GLU A 349 0.68 -28.86 68.43
C GLU A 349 1.47 -28.04 69.49
N LYS A 350 1.30 -26.73 69.47
CA LYS A 350 1.86 -25.77 70.48
C LYS A 350 0.82 -25.39 71.55
#